data_06aecc5078356779088cb4d657923ade
#
_entry.id   06aecc5078356779088cb4d657923ade
#
_cell.length_a   1.000
_cell.length_b   1.000
_cell.length_c   1.000
_cell.angle_alpha   90.00
_cell.angle_beta   90.00
_cell.angle_gamma   90.00
#
_symmetry.space_group_name_H-M   'P 1'
#
loop_
_entity.id
_entity.type
_entity.pdbx_description
1 polymer ?
#
loop_
_entity_poly.entity_id
_entity_poly.type
_entity_poly.pdbx_seq_one_letter_code
_entity_poly.pdbx_strand_id
1 'polypeptide(L)'
;MKGRSFRMMLLALATVFMVAGCGGDNSDKVSNPDGAVAFAIHEQSDGILGKLLNDVKAKSEGAGWQFVNEIAGGNANLQLDQVNKMVDDKAAAIVVIAQNGDSIVPAVKRANEAGIPVIATNRDINGGVFTNVINNERQAGELQADYMAAHLPQNAKVVYIKGDMTISAAVNRYEGFKEAIKAKRPDVEIIASNSTGDWSEAQGIRELSLWLGMYPQIDGVAAANDNMAIGAIKAMKAAGRFNDSVIVCGVDSIDDALASIAAGELKMTVKQDADKIVETIMGLLQQIKQGQSPEKGDVLVPMIAITKDNLSQYK
;
A
#
# COMPACT_ATOMS: atom_id res chain seq x y z
N MET A 1 -15.36 63.69 51.11
CA MET A 1 -16.34 64.22 50.18
C MET A 1 -16.57 63.13 49.12
N LYS A 2 -17.82 62.80 48.84
CA LYS A 2 -18.34 61.58 48.29
C LYS A 2 -18.20 61.57 46.74
N GLY A 3 -17.54 60.53 46.14
CA GLY A 3 -17.47 60.29 44.70
C GLY A 3 -18.31 59.04 44.38
N ARG A 4 -19.37 59.26 43.62
CA ARG A 4 -20.33 58.20 43.16
C ARG A 4 -19.73 57.39 42.00
N SER A 5 -19.68 56.08 42.17
CA SER A 5 -19.38 55.11 41.10
C SER A 5 -20.56 55.04 40.13
N PHE A 6 -20.29 55.29 38.86
CA PHE A 6 -21.23 55.08 37.76
C PHE A 6 -20.93 53.71 37.13
N ARG A 7 -21.82 52.75 37.35
CA ARG A 7 -21.77 51.47 36.67
C ARG A 7 -22.38 51.61 35.29
N MET A 8 -21.55 51.52 34.27
CA MET A 8 -21.96 51.45 32.86
C MET A 8 -22.25 50.00 32.49
N MET A 9 -23.53 49.72 32.22
CA MET A 9 -24.03 48.44 31.78
C MET A 9 -23.86 48.37 30.28
N LEU A 10 -22.88 47.58 29.77
CA LEU A 10 -22.74 47.31 28.31
C LEU A 10 -23.76 46.24 27.91
N LEU A 11 -24.77 46.66 27.12
CA LEU A 11 -25.64 45.76 26.40
C LEU A 11 -24.85 45.25 25.19
N ALA A 12 -24.49 43.97 25.17
CA ALA A 12 -23.95 43.32 23.98
C ALA A 12 -25.11 42.93 23.06
N LEU A 13 -25.27 43.66 21.96
CA LEU A 13 -26.15 43.29 20.86
C LEU A 13 -25.49 42.13 20.12
N ALA A 14 -25.99 40.91 20.26
CA ALA A 14 -25.62 39.78 19.44
C ALA A 14 -26.32 39.90 18.07
N THR A 15 -25.61 40.43 17.11
CA THR A 15 -25.99 40.38 15.71
C THR A 15 -25.77 38.96 15.17
N VAL A 16 -26.86 38.20 15.05
CA VAL A 16 -26.88 36.92 14.31
C VAL A 16 -26.75 37.25 12.83
N PHE A 17 -25.55 37.07 12.28
CA PHE A 17 -25.36 37.02 10.84
C PHE A 17 -25.88 35.68 10.33
N MET A 18 -27.11 35.66 9.79
CA MET A 18 -27.51 34.59 8.87
C MET A 18 -26.73 34.75 7.57
N VAL A 19 -25.65 34.02 7.44
CA VAL A 19 -25.04 33.80 6.13
C VAL A 19 -25.90 32.75 5.41
N ALA A 20 -26.76 33.24 4.52
CA ALA A 20 -27.36 32.40 3.50
C ALA A 20 -26.24 32.02 2.51
N GLY A 21 -25.54 30.93 2.80
CA GLY A 21 -24.57 30.30 1.90
C GLY A 21 -25.30 29.53 0.84
N CYS A 22 -25.36 30.10 -0.35
CA CYS A 22 -25.70 29.37 -1.56
C CYS A 22 -24.67 28.30 -1.87
N GLY A 23 -25.15 27.06 -2.17
CA GLY A 23 -24.43 26.11 -3.02
C GLY A 23 -23.17 25.51 -2.42
N GLY A 24 -23.26 24.88 -1.26
CA GLY A 24 -22.25 23.89 -0.85
C GLY A 24 -22.55 22.56 -1.53
N ASP A 25 -21.59 22.07 -2.28
CA ASP A 25 -21.59 20.76 -2.91
C ASP A 25 -21.98 19.69 -1.87
N ASN A 26 -23.04 18.91 -2.12
CA ASN A 26 -23.56 17.89 -1.20
C ASN A 26 -22.62 16.65 -1.11
N SER A 27 -21.42 16.74 -1.67
CA SER A 27 -20.43 15.65 -1.76
C SER A 27 -19.75 15.27 -0.43
N ASP A 28 -19.86 16.10 0.62
CA ASP A 28 -19.14 15.91 1.88
C ASP A 28 -19.94 15.19 2.98
N LYS A 29 -21.20 14.80 2.71
CA LYS A 29 -22.03 14.08 3.69
C LYS A 29 -22.26 12.64 3.28
N VAL A 30 -22.03 11.72 4.22
CA VAL A 30 -22.35 10.30 4.05
C VAL A 30 -23.87 10.12 4.06
N SER A 31 -24.40 9.39 3.07
CA SER A 31 -25.85 9.21 2.89
C SER A 31 -26.50 8.35 3.97
N ASN A 32 -25.79 7.33 4.47
CA ASN A 32 -26.30 6.38 5.48
C ASN A 32 -25.19 5.94 6.45
N PRO A 33 -24.79 6.78 7.44
CA PRO A 33 -23.69 6.45 8.33
C PRO A 33 -23.95 5.25 9.27
N ASP A 34 -25.20 4.81 9.41
CA ASP A 34 -25.62 3.66 10.22
C ASP A 34 -25.83 2.37 9.39
N GLY A 35 -25.59 2.42 8.09
CA GLY A 35 -25.68 1.26 7.20
C GLY A 35 -24.58 0.23 7.44
N ALA A 36 -24.60 -0.85 6.68
CA ALA A 36 -23.56 -1.88 6.73
C ALA A 36 -22.26 -1.38 6.09
N VAL A 37 -21.12 -1.81 6.63
CA VAL A 37 -19.84 -1.81 5.91
C VAL A 37 -19.87 -2.96 4.92
N ALA A 38 -19.75 -2.66 3.63
CA ALA A 38 -19.72 -3.66 2.58
C ALA A 38 -18.29 -3.85 2.05
N PHE A 39 -17.85 -5.10 1.84
CA PHE A 39 -16.52 -5.41 1.34
C PHE A 39 -16.63 -6.27 0.06
N ALA A 40 -16.17 -5.73 -1.06
CA ALA A 40 -16.11 -6.43 -2.33
C ALA A 40 -14.67 -6.84 -2.63
N ILE A 41 -14.41 -8.14 -2.65
CA ILE A 41 -13.08 -8.69 -2.94
C ILE A 41 -13.09 -9.51 -4.22
N HIS A 42 -12.01 -9.40 -5.00
CA HIS A 42 -11.92 -10.05 -6.30
C HIS A 42 -11.86 -11.58 -6.23
N GLU A 43 -11.17 -12.14 -5.23
CA GLU A 43 -11.11 -13.59 -4.98
C GLU A 43 -10.79 -13.88 -3.52
N GLN A 44 -11.09 -15.10 -3.07
CA GLN A 44 -10.69 -15.57 -1.76
C GLN A 44 -9.22 -15.99 -1.78
N SER A 45 -8.47 -15.61 -0.74
CA SER A 45 -7.05 -15.90 -0.60
C SER A 45 -6.70 -16.11 0.87
N ASP A 46 -5.75 -16.99 1.14
CA ASP A 46 -5.21 -17.22 2.49
C ASP A 46 -4.09 -16.24 2.86
N GLY A 47 -3.62 -15.43 1.89
CA GLY A 47 -2.55 -14.46 2.09
C GLY A 47 -3.03 -13.12 2.65
N ILE A 48 -2.33 -12.06 2.27
CA ILE A 48 -2.60 -10.68 2.70
C ILE A 48 -4.06 -10.25 2.44
N LEU A 49 -4.66 -10.69 1.34
CA LEU A 49 -6.04 -10.33 0.98
C LEU A 49 -7.06 -10.95 1.93
N GLY A 50 -6.89 -12.23 2.28
CA GLY A 50 -7.72 -12.90 3.27
C GLY A 50 -7.57 -12.27 4.65
N LYS A 51 -6.34 -11.91 5.04
CA LYS A 51 -6.09 -11.17 6.27
C LYS A 51 -6.80 -9.82 6.28
N LEU A 52 -6.70 -9.03 5.20
CA LEU A 52 -7.38 -7.74 5.10
C LEU A 52 -8.91 -7.90 5.27
N LEU A 53 -9.53 -8.84 4.56
CA LEU A 53 -10.96 -9.10 4.67
C LEU A 53 -11.35 -9.50 6.10
N ASN A 54 -10.66 -10.48 6.68
CA ASN A 54 -10.99 -11.02 8.01
C ASN A 54 -10.80 -9.99 9.11
N ASP A 55 -9.73 -9.20 9.07
CA ASP A 55 -9.43 -8.21 10.10
C ASP A 55 -10.34 -6.98 9.99
N VAL A 56 -10.65 -6.51 8.76
CA VAL A 56 -11.65 -5.43 8.56
C VAL A 56 -13.01 -5.89 9.04
N LYS A 57 -13.43 -7.14 8.73
CA LYS A 57 -14.67 -7.73 9.22
C LYS A 57 -14.71 -7.74 10.75
N ALA A 58 -13.75 -8.41 11.38
CA ALA A 58 -13.73 -8.58 12.84
C ALA A 58 -13.72 -7.23 13.58
N LYS A 59 -12.92 -6.26 13.10
CA LYS A 59 -12.85 -4.93 13.71
C LYS A 59 -14.11 -4.10 13.44
N SER A 60 -14.74 -4.21 12.27
CA SER A 60 -16.00 -3.54 11.96
C SER A 60 -17.14 -4.05 12.85
N GLU A 61 -17.29 -5.37 12.96
CA GLU A 61 -18.27 -6.01 13.84
C GLU A 61 -18.01 -5.65 15.32
N GLY A 62 -16.74 -5.66 15.77
CA GLY A 62 -16.34 -5.21 17.10
C GLY A 62 -16.65 -3.73 17.40
N ALA A 63 -16.66 -2.88 16.38
CA ALA A 63 -17.06 -1.47 16.46
C ALA A 63 -18.58 -1.25 16.30
N GLY A 64 -19.37 -2.32 16.26
CA GLY A 64 -20.83 -2.28 16.16
C GLY A 64 -21.37 -1.98 14.78
N TRP A 65 -20.61 -2.28 13.71
CA TRP A 65 -21.10 -2.25 12.34
C TRP A 65 -21.78 -3.57 11.96
N GLN A 66 -22.80 -3.50 11.13
CA GLN A 66 -23.16 -4.65 10.29
C GLN A 66 -22.10 -4.78 9.19
N PHE A 67 -21.69 -6.00 8.88
CA PHE A 67 -20.69 -6.27 7.87
C PHE A 67 -21.22 -7.25 6.81
N VAL A 68 -21.04 -6.89 5.55
CA VAL A 68 -21.42 -7.73 4.40
C VAL A 68 -20.20 -7.87 3.50
N ASN A 69 -19.90 -9.07 3.03
CA ASN A 69 -18.86 -9.28 2.04
C ASN A 69 -19.31 -10.10 0.86
N GLU A 70 -18.77 -9.80 -0.29
CA GLU A 70 -18.99 -10.52 -1.54
C GLU A 70 -17.63 -10.85 -2.18
N ILE A 71 -17.54 -12.05 -2.75
CA ILE A 71 -16.33 -12.56 -3.38
C ILE A 71 -16.63 -12.80 -4.86
N ALA A 72 -15.88 -12.17 -5.74
CA ALA A 72 -16.14 -12.20 -7.19
C ALA A 72 -15.56 -13.45 -7.89
N GLY A 73 -14.67 -14.21 -7.22
CA GLY A 73 -14.09 -15.43 -7.79
C GLY A 73 -13.36 -15.21 -9.12
N GLY A 74 -12.66 -14.09 -9.27
CA GLY A 74 -11.96 -13.73 -10.51
C GLY A 74 -12.85 -13.13 -11.61
N ASN A 75 -14.16 -12.93 -11.36
CA ASN A 75 -15.11 -12.44 -12.36
C ASN A 75 -15.40 -10.95 -12.16
N ALA A 76 -14.89 -10.10 -13.08
CA ALA A 76 -15.04 -8.65 -13.00
C ALA A 76 -16.51 -8.17 -13.17
N ASN A 77 -17.30 -8.85 -13.99
CA ASN A 77 -18.72 -8.51 -14.16
C ASN A 77 -19.51 -8.86 -12.90
N LEU A 78 -19.24 -10.02 -12.30
CA LEU A 78 -19.86 -10.38 -11.02
C LEU A 78 -19.52 -9.36 -9.93
N GLN A 79 -18.26 -8.90 -9.85
CA GLN A 79 -17.88 -7.87 -8.87
C GLN A 79 -18.64 -6.54 -9.13
N LEU A 80 -18.78 -6.14 -10.39
CA LEU A 80 -19.57 -4.96 -10.76
C LEU A 80 -21.02 -5.07 -10.24
N ASP A 81 -21.67 -6.23 -10.43
CA ASP A 81 -23.05 -6.48 -9.98
C ASP A 81 -23.14 -6.50 -8.44
N GLN A 82 -22.14 -7.12 -7.77
CA GLN A 82 -22.06 -7.16 -6.32
C GLN A 82 -21.95 -5.75 -5.72
N VAL A 83 -21.07 -4.90 -6.26
CA VAL A 83 -20.93 -3.50 -5.79
C VAL A 83 -22.19 -2.68 -6.09
N ASN A 84 -22.83 -2.88 -7.25
CA ASN A 84 -24.10 -2.26 -7.53
C ASN A 84 -25.20 -2.64 -6.51
N LYS A 85 -25.24 -3.91 -6.12
CA LYS A 85 -26.16 -4.39 -5.06
C LYS A 85 -25.85 -3.71 -3.71
N MET A 86 -24.59 -3.56 -3.33
CA MET A 86 -24.20 -2.84 -2.11
C MET A 86 -24.69 -1.38 -2.12
N VAL A 87 -24.70 -0.74 -3.30
CA VAL A 87 -25.27 0.60 -3.46
C VAL A 87 -26.78 0.57 -3.27
N ASP A 88 -27.50 -0.42 -3.87
CA ASP A 88 -28.96 -0.56 -3.73
C ASP A 88 -29.36 -0.83 -2.27
N ASP A 89 -28.55 -1.62 -1.56
CA ASP A 89 -28.74 -1.94 -0.13
C ASP A 89 -28.34 -0.77 0.80
N LYS A 90 -27.90 0.37 0.24
CA LYS A 90 -27.53 1.60 0.96
C LYS A 90 -26.44 1.36 2.01
N ALA A 91 -25.34 0.71 1.62
CA ALA A 91 -24.18 0.54 2.47
C ALA A 91 -23.71 1.87 3.06
N ALA A 92 -23.18 1.85 4.28
CA ALA A 92 -22.55 3.04 4.89
C ALA A 92 -21.23 3.40 4.18
N ALA A 93 -20.49 2.36 3.78
CA ALA A 93 -19.25 2.45 3.03
C ALA A 93 -19.04 1.17 2.22
N ILE A 94 -18.32 1.29 1.11
CA ILE A 94 -17.90 0.14 0.30
C ILE A 94 -16.37 0.09 0.30
N VAL A 95 -15.80 -0.96 0.89
CA VAL A 95 -14.37 -1.28 0.76
C VAL A 95 -14.23 -2.21 -0.44
N VAL A 96 -13.29 -1.94 -1.34
CA VAL A 96 -13.13 -2.71 -2.57
C VAL A 96 -11.68 -3.05 -2.86
N ILE A 97 -11.44 -4.34 -3.20
CA ILE A 97 -10.22 -4.80 -3.86
C ILE A 97 -10.63 -5.21 -5.27
N ALA A 98 -10.35 -4.37 -6.25
CA ALA A 98 -10.88 -4.52 -7.59
C ALA A 98 -10.32 -5.75 -8.33
N GLN A 99 -11.19 -6.52 -9.00
CA GLN A 99 -10.76 -7.55 -9.94
C GLN A 99 -10.14 -6.92 -11.18
N ASN A 100 -10.75 -5.84 -11.67
CA ASN A 100 -10.25 -5.06 -12.78
C ASN A 100 -10.60 -3.58 -12.57
N GLY A 101 -9.58 -2.72 -12.67
CA GLY A 101 -9.69 -1.29 -12.35
C GLY A 101 -10.61 -0.50 -13.27
N ASP A 102 -10.77 -0.91 -14.54
CA ASP A 102 -11.68 -0.25 -15.48
C ASP A 102 -13.12 -0.74 -15.31
N SER A 103 -13.30 -2.06 -15.18
CA SER A 103 -14.63 -2.68 -15.12
C SER A 103 -15.43 -2.25 -13.89
N ILE A 104 -14.79 -1.89 -12.77
CA ILE A 104 -15.47 -1.49 -11.54
C ILE A 104 -15.91 -0.02 -11.53
N VAL A 105 -15.34 0.81 -12.42
CA VAL A 105 -15.59 2.27 -12.47
C VAL A 105 -17.07 2.65 -12.50
N PRO A 106 -17.96 2.00 -13.29
CA PRO A 106 -19.38 2.34 -13.29
C PRO A 106 -20.04 2.20 -11.91
N ALA A 107 -19.72 1.14 -11.15
CA ALA A 107 -20.27 0.93 -9.82
C ALA A 107 -19.69 1.93 -8.79
N VAL A 108 -18.41 2.29 -8.89
CA VAL A 108 -17.79 3.33 -8.05
C VAL A 108 -18.48 4.68 -8.29
N LYS A 109 -18.72 5.07 -9.55
CA LYS A 109 -19.46 6.29 -9.88
C LYS A 109 -20.89 6.27 -9.34
N ARG A 110 -21.57 5.14 -9.45
CA ARG A 110 -22.91 4.98 -8.90
C ARG A 110 -22.95 5.12 -7.38
N ALA A 111 -21.94 4.55 -6.67
CA ALA A 111 -21.77 4.75 -5.23
C ALA A 111 -21.56 6.24 -4.88
N ASN A 112 -20.73 6.94 -5.66
CA ASN A 112 -20.50 8.38 -5.48
C ASN A 112 -21.80 9.21 -5.67
N GLU A 113 -22.58 8.92 -6.70
CA GLU A 113 -23.88 9.58 -6.94
C GLU A 113 -24.88 9.32 -5.81
N ALA A 114 -24.81 8.13 -5.18
CA ALA A 114 -25.61 7.78 -4.01
C ALA A 114 -25.08 8.35 -2.68
N GLY A 115 -23.95 9.08 -2.69
CA GLY A 115 -23.30 9.61 -1.48
C GLY A 115 -22.70 8.52 -0.58
N ILE A 116 -22.34 7.36 -1.15
CA ILE A 116 -21.70 6.24 -0.44
C ILE A 116 -20.19 6.33 -0.63
N PRO A 117 -19.41 6.51 0.45
CA PRO A 117 -17.94 6.52 0.36
C PRO A 117 -17.40 5.18 -0.12
N VAL A 118 -16.43 5.25 -1.05
CA VAL A 118 -15.68 4.08 -1.53
C VAL A 118 -14.26 4.15 -0.98
N ILE A 119 -13.79 3.06 -0.41
CA ILE A 119 -12.41 2.86 0.07
C ILE A 119 -11.80 1.75 -0.78
N ALA A 120 -10.88 2.09 -1.66
CA ALA A 120 -10.11 1.12 -2.44
C ALA A 120 -8.85 0.72 -1.66
N THR A 121 -8.37 -0.50 -1.87
CA THR A 121 -7.09 -0.96 -1.34
C THR A 121 -6.49 -2.06 -2.22
N ASN A 122 -5.18 -2.24 -2.14
CA ASN A 122 -4.38 -3.29 -2.78
C ASN A 122 -4.34 -3.25 -4.32
N ARG A 123 -5.37 -2.81 -5.01
CA ARG A 123 -5.43 -2.72 -6.48
C ARG A 123 -6.00 -1.40 -6.93
N ASP A 124 -5.44 -0.87 -8.02
CA ASP A 124 -5.85 0.40 -8.60
C ASP A 124 -7.26 0.35 -9.21
N ILE A 125 -7.96 1.48 -9.14
CA ILE A 125 -9.23 1.74 -9.83
C ILE A 125 -9.01 2.92 -10.76
N ASN A 126 -9.39 2.78 -12.04
CA ASN A 126 -9.06 3.74 -13.10
C ASN A 126 -10.09 4.86 -13.25
N GLY A 127 -10.92 5.13 -12.25
CA GLY A 127 -11.87 6.25 -12.26
C GLY A 127 -12.95 6.19 -11.18
N GLY A 128 -13.71 7.28 -11.08
CA GLY A 128 -14.61 7.53 -9.96
C GLY A 128 -13.90 8.30 -8.85
N VAL A 129 -14.57 8.48 -7.72
CA VAL A 129 -14.05 9.19 -6.54
C VAL A 129 -13.98 8.22 -5.36
N PHE A 130 -12.81 8.04 -4.80
CA PHE A 130 -12.57 7.11 -3.68
C PHE A 130 -11.38 7.56 -2.84
N THR A 131 -11.27 6.98 -1.64
CA THR A 131 -10.06 7.01 -0.84
C THR A 131 -9.28 5.73 -1.11
N ASN A 132 -8.03 5.82 -1.51
CA ASN A 132 -7.21 4.66 -1.88
C ASN A 132 -6.19 4.39 -0.77
N VAL A 133 -6.37 3.33 0.00
CA VAL A 133 -5.46 2.95 1.09
C VAL A 133 -4.49 1.90 0.56
N ILE A 134 -3.28 2.32 0.24
CA ILE A 134 -2.26 1.49 -0.41
C ILE A 134 -0.91 1.59 0.29
N ASN A 135 -0.08 0.57 0.11
CA ASN A 135 1.32 0.63 0.54
C ASN A 135 2.08 1.72 -0.23
N ASN A 136 3.03 2.35 0.45
CA ASN A 136 3.97 3.25 -0.21
C ASN A 136 5.03 2.43 -0.96
N GLU A 137 4.68 1.94 -2.14
CA GLU A 137 5.55 1.07 -2.95
C GLU A 137 6.84 1.79 -3.38
N ARG A 138 6.81 3.11 -3.54
CA ARG A 138 8.02 3.90 -3.80
C ARG A 138 8.97 3.84 -2.61
N GLN A 139 8.45 3.93 -1.38
CA GLN A 139 9.24 3.80 -0.16
C GLN A 139 9.91 2.43 -0.05
N ALA A 140 9.30 1.36 -0.57
CA ALA A 140 9.96 0.05 -0.57
C ALA A 140 11.30 0.10 -1.31
N GLY A 141 11.34 0.69 -2.49
CA GLY A 141 12.58 0.90 -3.24
C GLY A 141 13.55 1.86 -2.53
N GLU A 142 13.04 2.93 -1.95
CA GLU A 142 13.84 3.87 -1.17
C GLU A 142 14.53 3.19 0.03
N LEU A 143 13.81 2.33 0.76
CA LEU A 143 14.36 1.54 1.89
C LEU A 143 15.44 0.56 1.45
N GLN A 144 15.26 -0.11 0.30
CA GLN A 144 16.30 -0.95 -0.30
C GLN A 144 17.55 -0.13 -0.65
N ALA A 145 17.36 1.05 -1.25
CA ALA A 145 18.45 1.96 -1.59
C ALA A 145 19.16 2.50 -0.35
N ASP A 146 18.42 2.80 0.72
CA ASP A 146 18.97 3.29 1.98
C ASP A 146 19.89 2.23 2.63
N TYR A 147 19.40 1.00 2.68
CA TYR A 147 20.21 -0.09 3.20
C TYR A 147 21.49 -0.30 2.38
N MET A 148 21.35 -0.33 1.05
CA MET A 148 22.50 -0.47 0.14
C MET A 148 23.47 0.70 0.24
N ALA A 149 22.96 1.92 0.31
CA ALA A 149 23.79 3.13 0.43
C ALA A 149 24.68 3.10 1.68
N ALA A 150 24.16 2.54 2.78
CA ALA A 150 24.90 2.43 4.04
C ALA A 150 25.97 1.32 4.06
N HIS A 151 25.82 0.28 3.23
CA HIS A 151 26.64 -0.95 3.37
C HIS A 151 27.47 -1.30 2.14
N LEU A 152 27.18 -0.74 0.96
CA LEU A 152 27.94 -1.02 -0.26
C LEU A 152 29.32 -0.35 -0.25
N PRO A 153 30.34 -1.00 -0.85
CA PRO A 153 31.66 -0.39 -1.03
C PRO A 153 31.59 0.82 -1.98
N GLN A 154 32.67 1.58 -2.07
CA GLN A 154 32.77 2.68 -3.05
C GLN A 154 32.78 2.11 -4.48
N ASN A 155 32.14 2.86 -5.41
CA ASN A 155 32.00 2.49 -6.83
C ASN A 155 31.34 1.12 -7.05
N ALA A 156 30.45 0.72 -6.15
CA ALA A 156 29.75 -0.57 -6.21
C ALA A 156 28.93 -0.72 -7.49
N LYS A 157 28.84 -1.95 -7.97
CA LYS A 157 28.01 -2.35 -9.11
C LYS A 157 26.79 -3.10 -8.59
N VAL A 158 25.62 -2.57 -8.87
CA VAL A 158 24.34 -3.17 -8.46
C VAL A 158 23.48 -3.56 -9.65
N VAL A 159 22.63 -4.54 -9.44
CA VAL A 159 21.60 -4.94 -10.40
C VAL A 159 20.24 -4.89 -9.75
N TYR A 160 19.18 -4.66 -10.56
CA TYR A 160 17.81 -4.65 -10.06
C TYR A 160 16.93 -5.62 -10.84
N ILE A 161 16.34 -6.61 -10.16
CA ILE A 161 15.37 -7.55 -10.76
C ILE A 161 13.99 -6.96 -10.60
N LYS A 162 13.42 -6.47 -11.72
CA LYS A 162 12.11 -5.82 -11.74
C LYS A 162 10.98 -6.86 -11.70
N GLY A 163 9.85 -6.46 -11.14
CA GLY A 163 8.59 -7.17 -11.32
C GLY A 163 7.92 -6.87 -12.66
N ASP A 164 6.64 -7.21 -12.79
CA ASP A 164 5.84 -6.86 -13.97
C ASP A 164 5.64 -5.34 -14.04
N MET A 165 6.26 -4.72 -15.01
CA MET A 165 6.24 -3.26 -15.20
C MET A 165 4.90 -2.71 -15.72
N THR A 166 3.91 -3.56 -15.92
CA THR A 166 2.51 -3.15 -16.13
C THR A 166 1.77 -2.88 -14.81
N ILE A 167 2.39 -3.24 -13.68
CA ILE A 167 1.85 -3.09 -12.33
C ILE A 167 2.54 -1.89 -11.64
N SER A 168 1.74 -0.97 -11.11
CA SER A 168 2.24 0.26 -10.45
C SER A 168 3.24 -0.02 -9.32
N ALA A 169 3.04 -1.08 -8.54
CA ALA A 169 3.97 -1.49 -7.49
C ALA A 169 5.38 -1.76 -8.03
N ALA A 170 5.53 -2.49 -9.14
CA ALA A 170 6.84 -2.77 -9.74
C ALA A 170 7.53 -1.51 -10.23
N VAL A 171 6.77 -0.61 -10.87
CA VAL A 171 7.28 0.67 -11.35
C VAL A 171 7.74 1.54 -10.17
N ASN A 172 6.90 1.70 -9.16
CA ASN A 172 7.19 2.55 -8.02
C ASN A 172 8.37 2.04 -7.19
N ARG A 173 8.48 0.73 -6.94
CA ARG A 173 9.63 0.12 -6.25
C ARG A 173 10.93 0.40 -7.00
N TYR A 174 10.95 0.17 -8.32
CA TYR A 174 12.15 0.41 -9.13
C TYR A 174 12.54 1.88 -9.19
N GLU A 175 11.61 2.79 -9.46
CA GLU A 175 11.90 4.23 -9.54
C GLU A 175 12.32 4.78 -8.17
N GLY A 176 11.68 4.36 -7.07
CA GLY A 176 12.09 4.70 -5.71
C GLY A 176 13.54 4.28 -5.42
N PHE A 177 13.90 3.04 -5.76
CA PHE A 177 15.27 2.55 -5.62
C PHE A 177 16.26 3.35 -6.45
N LYS A 178 15.98 3.48 -7.74
CA LYS A 178 16.86 4.15 -8.71
C LYS A 178 17.17 5.60 -8.34
N GLU A 179 16.15 6.34 -7.97
CA GLU A 179 16.32 7.75 -7.61
C GLU A 179 17.02 7.91 -6.26
N ALA A 180 16.65 7.11 -5.26
CA ALA A 180 17.24 7.18 -3.94
C ALA A 180 18.73 6.77 -3.94
N ILE A 181 19.10 5.67 -4.62
CA ILE A 181 20.50 5.25 -4.67
C ILE A 181 21.36 6.27 -5.42
N LYS A 182 20.86 6.82 -6.53
CA LYS A 182 21.56 7.87 -7.28
C LYS A 182 21.78 9.14 -6.46
N ALA A 183 20.78 9.53 -5.67
CA ALA A 183 20.87 10.72 -4.83
C ALA A 183 21.86 10.56 -3.67
N LYS A 184 21.88 9.37 -3.03
CA LYS A 184 22.69 9.10 -1.84
C LYS A 184 24.10 8.63 -2.15
N ARG A 185 24.26 7.85 -3.21
CA ARG A 185 25.51 7.24 -3.65
C ARG A 185 25.69 7.38 -5.15
N PRO A 186 26.03 8.60 -5.64
CA PRO A 186 26.25 8.84 -7.07
C PRO A 186 27.44 8.04 -7.66
N ASP A 187 28.27 7.46 -6.81
CA ASP A 187 29.36 6.54 -7.18
C ASP A 187 28.87 5.10 -7.45
N VAL A 188 27.67 4.73 -6.99
CA VAL A 188 27.09 3.40 -7.24
C VAL A 188 26.42 3.37 -8.61
N GLU A 189 26.72 2.35 -9.39
CA GLU A 189 26.18 2.17 -10.73
C GLU A 189 25.18 1.01 -10.79
N ILE A 190 23.97 1.28 -11.30
CA ILE A 190 23.01 0.23 -11.67
C ILE A 190 23.42 -0.28 -13.05
N ILE A 191 24.18 -1.39 -13.09
CA ILE A 191 24.75 -1.93 -14.32
C ILE A 191 23.77 -2.75 -15.15
N ALA A 192 22.72 -3.28 -14.54
CA ALA A 192 21.66 -4.00 -15.24
C ALA A 192 20.34 -3.91 -14.48
N SER A 193 19.25 -3.88 -15.23
CA SER A 193 17.91 -4.05 -14.68
C SER A 193 17.00 -4.65 -15.77
N ASN A 194 16.21 -5.67 -15.42
CA ASN A 194 15.33 -6.34 -16.35
C ASN A 194 14.05 -6.82 -15.68
N SER A 195 13.02 -7.09 -16.48
CA SER A 195 11.73 -7.65 -16.06
C SER A 195 11.31 -8.74 -17.04
N THR A 196 10.94 -9.90 -16.50
CA THR A 196 10.22 -10.94 -17.25
C THR A 196 8.77 -11.07 -16.78
N GLY A 197 8.40 -10.35 -15.72
CA GLY A 197 7.02 -10.17 -15.27
C GLY A 197 6.41 -11.32 -14.45
N ASP A 198 7.17 -12.36 -14.09
CA ASP A 198 6.60 -13.54 -13.44
C ASP A 198 6.75 -13.57 -11.90
N TRP A 199 7.44 -12.61 -11.30
CA TRP A 199 7.66 -12.44 -9.85
C TRP A 199 8.20 -13.66 -9.12
N SER A 200 8.72 -14.63 -9.84
CA SER A 200 9.09 -15.95 -9.31
C SER A 200 10.56 -16.04 -8.91
N GLU A 201 10.87 -17.03 -8.08
CA GLU A 201 12.23 -17.44 -7.80
C GLU A 201 12.98 -17.81 -9.10
N ALA A 202 12.31 -18.49 -10.03
CA ALA A 202 12.88 -18.86 -11.31
C ALA A 202 13.30 -17.64 -12.15
N GLN A 203 12.54 -16.53 -12.06
CA GLN A 203 12.95 -15.26 -12.66
C GLN A 203 14.27 -14.76 -12.03
N GLY A 204 14.35 -14.75 -10.70
CA GLY A 204 15.57 -14.35 -9.99
C GLY A 204 16.79 -15.15 -10.40
N ILE A 205 16.65 -16.48 -10.49
CA ILE A 205 17.72 -17.38 -10.95
C ILE A 205 18.13 -17.03 -12.40
N ARG A 206 17.17 -16.89 -13.29
CA ARG A 206 17.42 -16.65 -14.72
C ARG A 206 18.14 -15.33 -14.97
N GLU A 207 17.60 -14.23 -14.44
CA GLU A 207 18.15 -12.90 -14.65
C GLU A 207 19.57 -12.78 -14.05
N LEU A 208 19.75 -13.25 -12.83
CA LEU A 208 21.05 -13.14 -12.21
C LEU A 208 22.09 -14.08 -12.84
N SER A 209 21.72 -15.30 -13.25
CA SER A 209 22.63 -16.19 -13.96
C SER A 209 23.15 -15.55 -15.27
N LEU A 210 22.28 -14.85 -16.00
CA LEU A 210 22.67 -14.12 -17.20
C LEU A 210 23.68 -13.01 -16.86
N TRP A 211 23.39 -12.19 -15.84
CA TRP A 211 24.27 -11.08 -15.47
C TRP A 211 25.61 -11.53 -14.87
N LEU A 212 25.64 -12.64 -14.14
CA LEU A 212 26.88 -13.23 -13.65
C LEU A 212 27.82 -13.66 -14.77
N GLY A 213 27.27 -14.03 -15.94
CA GLY A 213 28.07 -14.32 -17.13
C GLY A 213 28.55 -13.07 -17.87
N MET A 214 27.85 -11.95 -17.71
CA MET A 214 28.14 -10.68 -18.40
C MET A 214 29.06 -9.74 -17.59
N TYR A 215 28.91 -9.73 -16.28
CA TYR A 215 29.56 -8.76 -15.40
C TYR A 215 30.51 -9.44 -14.40
N PRO A 216 31.78 -9.03 -14.38
CA PRO A 216 32.76 -9.62 -13.45
C PRO A 216 32.54 -9.19 -12.00
N GLN A 217 31.86 -8.07 -11.78
CA GLN A 217 31.56 -7.51 -10.45
C GLN A 217 30.07 -7.25 -10.30
N ILE A 218 29.47 -7.78 -9.24
CA ILE A 218 28.12 -7.46 -8.75
C ILE A 218 28.21 -7.44 -7.23
N ASP A 219 28.11 -6.26 -6.63
CA ASP A 219 28.22 -6.04 -5.19
C ASP A 219 26.85 -6.02 -4.50
N GLY A 220 25.80 -5.70 -5.26
CA GLY A 220 24.44 -5.64 -4.74
C GLY A 220 23.40 -6.13 -5.73
N VAL A 221 22.35 -6.76 -5.20
CA VAL A 221 21.15 -7.18 -5.93
C VAL A 221 19.94 -6.67 -5.19
N ALA A 222 19.19 -5.75 -5.78
CA ALA A 222 17.85 -5.42 -5.34
C ALA A 222 16.84 -6.16 -6.21
N ALA A 223 15.82 -6.71 -5.60
CA ALA A 223 14.73 -7.38 -6.29
C ALA A 223 13.38 -6.79 -5.86
N ALA A 224 12.46 -6.71 -6.81
CA ALA A 224 11.13 -6.15 -6.53
C ALA A 224 10.29 -7.03 -5.59
N ASN A 225 10.68 -8.31 -5.38
CA ASN A 225 10.13 -9.15 -4.32
C ASN A 225 11.15 -10.16 -3.77
N ASP A 226 10.77 -10.86 -2.70
CA ASP A 226 11.61 -11.81 -1.99
C ASP A 226 11.87 -13.10 -2.77
N ASN A 227 10.89 -13.60 -3.53
CA ASN A 227 11.08 -14.79 -4.35
C ASN A 227 12.22 -14.58 -5.35
N MET A 228 12.23 -13.45 -6.03
CA MET A 228 13.30 -13.11 -6.97
C MET A 228 14.64 -12.88 -6.26
N ALA A 229 14.64 -12.27 -5.06
CA ALA A 229 15.84 -12.09 -4.26
C ALA A 229 16.47 -13.43 -3.83
N ILE A 230 15.64 -14.38 -3.39
CA ILE A 230 16.06 -15.75 -3.05
C ILE A 230 16.62 -16.47 -4.28
N GLY A 231 15.94 -16.32 -5.43
CA GLY A 231 16.43 -16.85 -6.70
C GLY A 231 17.81 -16.29 -7.07
N ALA A 232 18.01 -15.00 -6.85
CA ALA A 232 19.31 -14.36 -7.09
C ALA A 232 20.41 -14.93 -6.17
N ILE A 233 20.12 -15.13 -4.89
CA ILE A 233 21.06 -15.78 -3.95
C ILE A 233 21.44 -17.19 -4.42
N LYS A 234 20.45 -17.99 -4.87
CA LYS A 234 20.67 -19.34 -5.39
C LYS A 234 21.58 -19.31 -6.64
N ALA A 235 21.33 -18.39 -7.56
CA ALA A 235 22.18 -18.23 -8.77
C ALA A 235 23.62 -17.84 -8.40
N MET A 236 23.81 -16.90 -7.47
CA MET A 236 25.16 -16.53 -7.01
C MET A 236 25.90 -17.69 -6.36
N LYS A 237 25.21 -18.47 -5.50
CA LYS A 237 25.79 -19.67 -4.86
C LYS A 237 26.20 -20.71 -5.90
N ALA A 238 25.34 -20.98 -6.87
CA ALA A 238 25.61 -21.93 -7.97
C ALA A 238 26.83 -21.50 -8.80
N ALA A 239 27.02 -20.20 -9.00
CA ALA A 239 28.17 -19.64 -9.69
C ALA A 239 29.45 -19.50 -8.82
N GLY A 240 29.40 -19.85 -7.53
CA GLY A 240 30.50 -19.67 -6.59
C GLY A 240 30.86 -18.21 -6.31
N ARG A 241 29.91 -17.27 -6.54
CA ARG A 241 30.11 -15.82 -6.42
C ARG A 241 29.36 -15.19 -5.24
N PHE A 242 28.66 -16.01 -4.44
CA PHE A 242 28.01 -15.55 -3.22
C PHE A 242 28.99 -15.51 -2.05
N ASN A 243 29.05 -14.39 -1.36
CA ASN A 243 29.82 -14.21 -0.14
C ASN A 243 29.17 -13.13 0.75
N ASP A 244 29.66 -12.94 1.98
CA ASP A 244 29.05 -12.05 2.96
C ASP A 244 29.08 -10.57 2.59
N SER A 245 29.93 -10.16 1.64
CA SER A 245 30.01 -8.77 1.17
C SER A 245 28.95 -8.41 0.13
N VAL A 246 28.30 -9.41 -0.49
CA VAL A 246 27.21 -9.18 -1.44
C VAL A 246 25.95 -8.80 -0.68
N ILE A 247 25.35 -7.71 -1.07
CA ILE A 247 24.11 -7.20 -0.47
C ILE A 247 22.92 -7.58 -1.35
N VAL A 248 22.03 -8.41 -0.83
CA VAL A 248 20.79 -8.77 -1.50
C VAL A 248 19.61 -8.25 -0.69
N CYS A 249 18.68 -7.53 -1.36
CA CYS A 249 17.49 -6.95 -0.75
C CYS A 249 16.23 -7.38 -1.52
N GLY A 250 15.17 -7.71 -0.78
CA GLY A 250 13.86 -8.10 -1.31
C GLY A 250 12.72 -7.22 -0.80
N VAL A 251 11.49 -7.64 -1.06
CA VAL A 251 10.22 -7.06 -0.58
C VAL A 251 9.23 -8.20 -0.38
N ASP A 252 8.34 -8.11 0.58
CA ASP A 252 7.17 -8.91 0.98
C ASP A 252 7.31 -9.58 2.34
N SER A 253 8.54 -9.77 2.87
CA SER A 253 8.79 -10.43 4.16
C SER A 253 8.19 -11.85 4.28
N ILE A 254 8.30 -12.65 3.21
CA ILE A 254 7.85 -14.06 3.24
C ILE A 254 8.72 -14.88 4.20
N ASP A 255 8.21 -16.00 4.71
CA ASP A 255 8.91 -16.84 5.70
C ASP A 255 10.30 -17.26 5.24
N ASP A 256 10.47 -17.63 3.97
CA ASP A 256 11.76 -17.99 3.40
C ASP A 256 12.76 -16.81 3.39
N ALA A 257 12.27 -15.58 3.18
CA ALA A 257 13.10 -14.39 3.27
C ALA A 257 13.53 -14.10 4.71
N LEU A 258 12.62 -14.23 5.67
CA LEU A 258 12.94 -14.08 7.09
C LEU A 258 13.96 -15.14 7.55
N ALA A 259 13.82 -16.38 7.08
CA ALA A 259 14.79 -17.44 7.30
C ALA A 259 16.16 -17.12 6.65
N SER A 260 16.16 -16.59 5.42
CA SER A 260 17.37 -16.18 4.71
C SER A 260 18.09 -15.00 5.39
N ILE A 261 17.34 -14.05 5.98
CA ILE A 261 17.91 -12.97 6.82
C ILE A 261 18.53 -13.55 8.09
N ALA A 262 17.87 -14.51 8.73
CA ALA A 262 18.43 -15.19 9.91
C ALA A 262 19.76 -15.88 9.61
N ALA A 263 19.86 -16.51 8.42
CA ALA A 263 21.09 -17.14 7.91
C ALA A 263 22.15 -16.11 7.46
N GLY A 264 21.82 -14.83 7.35
CA GLY A 264 22.71 -13.77 6.87
C GLY A 264 22.89 -13.72 5.37
N GLU A 265 22.07 -14.42 4.60
CA GLU A 265 22.14 -14.49 3.14
C GLU A 265 21.38 -13.33 2.47
N LEU A 266 20.08 -13.18 2.75
CA LEU A 266 19.35 -11.95 2.46
C LEU A 266 19.70 -10.92 3.53
N LYS A 267 19.99 -9.69 3.13
CA LYS A 267 20.39 -8.66 4.10
C LYS A 267 19.20 -7.86 4.61
N MET A 268 18.16 -7.72 3.77
CA MET A 268 17.00 -6.92 4.10
C MET A 268 15.80 -7.35 3.22
N THR A 269 14.62 -7.34 3.80
CA THR A 269 13.34 -7.32 3.07
C THR A 269 12.49 -6.16 3.53
N VAL A 270 11.50 -5.76 2.74
CA VAL A 270 10.53 -4.72 3.09
C VAL A 270 9.17 -5.36 3.30
N LYS A 271 8.59 -5.14 4.49
CA LYS A 271 7.28 -5.66 4.86
C LYS A 271 6.17 -4.72 4.41
N GLN A 272 5.13 -5.28 3.79
CA GLN A 272 3.83 -4.64 3.61
C GLN A 272 3.05 -4.70 4.94
N ASP A 273 2.63 -3.56 5.46
CA ASP A 273 1.95 -3.51 6.77
C ASP A 273 0.43 -3.65 6.62
N ALA A 274 -0.04 -4.90 6.49
CA ALA A 274 -1.47 -5.20 6.42
C ALA A 274 -2.24 -4.70 7.66
N ASP A 275 -1.63 -4.77 8.85
CA ASP A 275 -2.26 -4.29 10.09
C ASP A 275 -2.49 -2.79 10.04
N LYS A 276 -1.53 -2.04 9.48
CA LYS A 276 -1.64 -0.59 9.32
C LYS A 276 -2.65 -0.21 8.23
N ILE A 277 -2.75 -1.00 7.15
CA ILE A 277 -3.81 -0.83 6.15
C ILE A 277 -5.18 -0.99 6.82
N VAL A 278 -5.38 -2.05 7.59
CA VAL A 278 -6.63 -2.30 8.32
C VAL A 278 -6.92 -1.17 9.31
N GLU A 279 -5.92 -0.74 10.11
CA GLU A 279 -6.06 0.38 11.04
C GLU A 279 -6.50 1.65 10.31
N THR A 280 -5.90 1.95 9.17
CA THR A 280 -6.23 3.10 8.34
C THR A 280 -7.67 3.02 7.82
N ILE A 281 -8.08 1.87 7.27
CA ILE A 281 -9.46 1.64 6.82
C ILE A 281 -10.44 1.84 7.97
N MET A 282 -10.16 1.29 9.16
CA MET A 282 -11.01 1.45 10.35
C MET A 282 -11.11 2.91 10.80
N GLY A 283 -10.04 3.68 10.69
CA GLY A 283 -10.04 5.13 10.95
C GLY A 283 -10.98 5.89 10.00
N LEU A 284 -10.94 5.54 8.70
CA LEU A 284 -11.87 6.10 7.71
C LEU A 284 -13.33 5.70 7.97
N LEU A 285 -13.57 4.44 8.33
CA LEU A 285 -14.91 3.97 8.71
C LEU A 285 -15.45 4.70 9.94
N GLN A 286 -14.58 5.03 10.91
CA GLN A 286 -14.97 5.81 12.07
C GLN A 286 -15.38 7.25 11.71
N GLN A 287 -14.70 7.89 10.76
CA GLN A 287 -15.13 9.19 10.22
C GLN A 287 -16.51 9.08 9.54
N ILE A 288 -16.72 8.03 8.75
CA ILE A 288 -18.00 7.76 8.09
C ILE A 288 -19.13 7.60 9.11
N LYS A 289 -18.90 6.88 10.21
CA LYS A 289 -19.87 6.72 11.30
C LYS A 289 -20.25 8.05 11.97
N GLN A 290 -19.36 9.03 11.91
CA GLN A 290 -19.61 10.39 12.37
C GLN A 290 -20.28 11.28 11.31
N GLY A 291 -20.68 10.71 10.16
CA GLY A 291 -21.29 11.42 9.05
C GLY A 291 -20.30 12.24 8.19
N GLN A 292 -18.99 12.01 8.37
CA GLN A 292 -17.93 12.70 7.64
C GLN A 292 -17.49 11.85 6.44
N SER A 293 -17.41 12.44 5.26
CA SER A 293 -16.82 11.78 4.10
C SER A 293 -15.29 11.81 4.20
N PRO A 294 -14.60 10.65 4.05
CA PRO A 294 -13.14 10.63 4.03
C PRO A 294 -12.57 11.49 2.91
N GLU A 295 -11.35 12.00 3.13
CA GLU A 295 -10.59 12.69 2.08
C GLU A 295 -10.36 11.74 0.90
N LYS A 296 -10.43 12.29 -0.32
CA LYS A 296 -10.28 11.53 -1.57
C LYS A 296 -8.81 11.48 -1.99
N GLY A 297 -8.43 10.41 -2.65
CA GLY A 297 -7.08 10.19 -3.14
C GLY A 297 -6.30 9.16 -2.33
N ASP A 298 -4.99 9.13 -2.50
CA ASP A 298 -4.12 8.11 -1.94
C ASP A 298 -3.76 8.40 -0.49
N VAL A 299 -4.01 7.42 0.37
CA VAL A 299 -3.48 7.32 1.74
C VAL A 299 -2.37 6.28 1.72
N LEU A 300 -1.14 6.76 1.70
CA LEU A 300 0.04 5.91 1.62
C LEU A 300 0.38 5.33 2.99
N VAL A 301 0.31 4.02 3.11
CA VAL A 301 0.72 3.29 4.32
C VAL A 301 2.23 3.06 4.27
N PRO A 302 2.98 3.51 5.28
CA PRO A 302 4.42 3.30 5.35
C PRO A 302 4.77 1.82 5.35
N MET A 303 5.87 1.48 4.68
CA MET A 303 6.42 0.14 4.66
C MET A 303 7.58 -0.01 5.67
N ILE A 304 7.90 -1.23 6.06
CA ILE A 304 8.83 -1.52 7.14
C ILE A 304 10.02 -2.31 6.61
N ALA A 305 11.23 -1.77 6.80
CA ALA A 305 12.46 -2.49 6.54
C ALA A 305 12.71 -3.54 7.63
N ILE A 306 12.90 -4.80 7.25
CA ILE A 306 13.29 -5.89 8.13
C ILE A 306 14.72 -6.30 7.78
N THR A 307 15.60 -6.20 8.77
CA THR A 307 17.00 -6.61 8.72
C THR A 307 17.29 -7.59 9.85
N LYS A 308 18.51 -8.07 9.94
CA LYS A 308 18.92 -8.94 11.06
C LYS A 308 18.70 -8.28 12.42
N ASP A 309 18.83 -6.95 12.51
CA ASP A 309 18.78 -6.21 13.78
C ASP A 309 17.38 -6.19 14.40
N ASN A 310 16.33 -6.18 13.58
CA ASN A 310 14.95 -6.14 14.06
C ASN A 310 14.13 -7.41 13.74
N LEU A 311 14.76 -8.43 13.15
CA LEU A 311 14.10 -9.67 12.72
C LEU A 311 13.28 -10.36 13.83
N SER A 312 13.73 -10.27 15.09
CA SER A 312 13.06 -10.90 16.23
C SER A 312 11.64 -10.37 16.49
N GLN A 313 11.31 -9.18 15.96
CA GLN A 313 9.97 -8.56 16.09
C GLN A 313 8.97 -9.12 15.06
N TYR A 314 9.45 -9.88 14.06
CA TYR A 314 8.65 -10.35 12.92
C TYR A 314 8.68 -11.87 12.74
N LYS A 315 9.14 -12.60 13.76
CA LYS A 315 9.15 -14.08 13.81
C LYS A 315 7.97 -14.62 14.58
#